data_ee5a7b18e3b18dcba611c91c61decdf8
#
_entry.id   ee5a7b18e3b18dcba611c91c61decdf8
#
_cell.length_a   1.000
_cell.length_b   1.000
_cell.length_c   1.000
_cell.angle_alpha   90.00
_cell.angle_beta   90.00
_cell.angle_gamma   90.00
#
_symmetry.space_group_name_H-M   'P 1'
#
loop_
_entity.id
_entity.type
_entity.pdbx_description
1 polymer ?
#
loop_
_entity_poly.entity_id
_entity_poly.type
_entity_poly.pdbx_seq_one_letter_code
_entity_poly.pdbx_strand_id
1 'polypeptide(L)'
;TYNSAGKENHPINCVDYSQSSSYCKWLGGDLPTEAQWEYAARGTDGGKYPWGNTEPSSSENDLANCDYNNCFDSFSETSTVGSFEKGKSPFGLYDMAGNVWEWTADWYGNYTSEVVNNPTGPDTGTYRVIRGCSWGSGTGDLRVAIRFNDNPSGRYNSFGFRCAFPQ
;
A
#
# COMPACT_ATOMS: atom_id res chain seq x y z
N THR A 1 -11.18 -4.85 -10.28
CA THR A 1 -11.03 -6.33 -10.26
C THR A 1 -12.31 -7.08 -9.86
N TYR A 2 -13.24 -6.47 -9.12
CA TYR A 2 -14.49 -7.11 -8.72
C TYR A 2 -15.29 -7.60 -9.95
N ASN A 3 -15.72 -8.87 -9.93
CA ASN A 3 -16.42 -9.56 -11.03
C ASN A 3 -15.66 -9.61 -12.37
N SER A 4 -14.35 -9.42 -12.37
CA SER A 4 -13.53 -9.59 -13.57
C SER A 4 -13.00 -11.03 -13.63
N ALA A 5 -13.35 -11.77 -14.68
CA ALA A 5 -12.90 -13.15 -14.85
C ALA A 5 -11.37 -13.26 -14.82
N GLY A 6 -10.84 -14.22 -14.05
CA GLY A 6 -9.41 -14.41 -13.85
C GLY A 6 -8.74 -13.43 -12.88
N LYS A 7 -9.53 -12.58 -12.21
CA LYS A 7 -9.05 -11.61 -11.22
C LYS A 7 -9.59 -11.86 -9.79
N GLU A 8 -10.07 -13.06 -9.53
CA GLU A 8 -10.72 -13.44 -8.26
C GLU A 8 -9.78 -13.33 -7.06
N ASN A 9 -8.47 -13.53 -7.29
CA ASN A 9 -7.43 -13.43 -6.28
C ASN A 9 -6.59 -12.15 -6.38
N HIS A 10 -7.02 -11.19 -7.18
CA HIS A 10 -6.38 -9.88 -7.26
C HIS A 10 -6.93 -8.93 -6.17
N PRO A 11 -6.21 -7.86 -5.81
CA PRO A 11 -6.73 -6.89 -4.86
C PRO A 11 -8.01 -6.25 -5.40
N ILE A 12 -8.95 -5.96 -4.51
CA ILE A 12 -10.08 -5.07 -4.84
C ILE A 12 -9.51 -3.70 -5.18
N ASN A 13 -9.97 -3.13 -6.29
CA ASN A 13 -9.61 -1.80 -6.73
C ASN A 13 -10.84 -1.00 -7.19
N CYS A 14 -10.64 0.23 -7.67
CA CYS A 14 -11.71 1.17 -8.01
C CYS A 14 -12.64 1.50 -6.82
N VAL A 15 -12.12 1.48 -5.62
CA VAL A 15 -12.82 1.80 -4.37
C VAL A 15 -12.35 3.13 -3.80
N ASP A 16 -13.29 3.91 -3.27
CA ASP A 16 -12.97 5.14 -2.56
C ASP A 16 -12.67 4.88 -1.08
N TYR A 17 -12.22 5.92 -0.38
CA TYR A 17 -11.91 5.86 1.04
C TYR A 17 -13.11 5.37 1.88
N SER A 18 -14.30 5.89 1.63
CA SER A 18 -15.50 5.56 2.41
C SER A 18 -15.90 4.10 2.26
N GLN A 19 -15.83 3.58 1.05
CA GLN A 19 -16.09 2.16 0.77
C GLN A 19 -15.07 1.26 1.47
N SER A 20 -13.79 1.62 1.38
CA SER A 20 -12.69 0.90 2.00
C SER A 20 -12.82 0.84 3.52
N SER A 21 -13.02 1.99 4.17
CA SER A 21 -13.22 2.09 5.62
C SER A 21 -14.48 1.35 6.08
N SER A 22 -15.59 1.48 5.36
CA SER A 22 -16.84 0.79 5.69
C SER A 22 -16.70 -0.72 5.64
N TYR A 23 -15.97 -1.24 4.66
CA TYR A 23 -15.70 -2.67 4.55
C TYR A 23 -14.85 -3.18 5.73
N CYS A 24 -13.76 -2.47 6.06
CA CYS A 24 -12.92 -2.86 7.20
C CYS A 24 -13.69 -2.84 8.53
N LYS A 25 -14.54 -1.83 8.74
CA LYS A 25 -15.41 -1.74 9.92
C LYS A 25 -16.45 -2.85 9.99
N TRP A 26 -17.01 -3.22 8.85
CA TRP A 26 -17.94 -4.35 8.78
C TRP A 26 -17.27 -5.67 9.19
N LEU A 27 -15.98 -5.84 8.89
CA LEU A 27 -15.18 -6.98 9.33
C LEU A 27 -14.74 -6.90 10.81
N GLY A 28 -15.02 -5.80 11.53
CA GLY A 28 -14.58 -5.60 12.92
C GLY A 28 -13.19 -4.98 13.09
N GLY A 29 -12.62 -4.44 12.02
CA GLY A 29 -11.36 -3.70 12.01
C GLY A 29 -11.55 -2.24 11.56
N ASP A 30 -10.51 -1.63 11.06
CA ASP A 30 -10.53 -0.33 10.37
C ASP A 30 -9.40 -0.27 9.32
N LEU A 31 -9.33 0.80 8.54
CA LEU A 31 -8.11 1.09 7.79
C LEU A 31 -6.94 1.30 8.76
N PRO A 32 -5.72 0.83 8.42
CA PRO A 32 -4.55 1.15 9.24
C PRO A 32 -4.32 2.66 9.26
N THR A 33 -3.82 3.21 10.37
CA THR A 33 -3.23 4.54 10.31
C THR A 33 -2.01 4.52 9.40
N GLU A 34 -1.59 5.67 8.89
CA GLU A 34 -0.38 5.77 8.09
C GLU A 34 0.85 5.21 8.83
N ALA A 35 0.95 5.49 10.14
CA ALA A 35 2.04 4.99 10.96
C ALA A 35 1.99 3.47 11.16
N GLN A 36 0.82 2.89 11.34
CA GLN A 36 0.64 1.43 11.40
C GLN A 36 1.04 0.78 10.09
N TRP A 37 0.60 1.37 8.97
CA TRP A 37 0.95 0.88 7.65
C TRP A 37 2.47 0.91 7.42
N GLU A 38 3.13 2.05 7.73
CA GLU A 38 4.58 2.19 7.55
C GLU A 38 5.35 1.23 8.46
N TYR A 39 4.95 1.09 9.71
CA TYR A 39 5.56 0.12 10.63
C TYR A 39 5.43 -1.31 10.11
N ALA A 40 4.25 -1.68 9.62
CA ALA A 40 3.98 -3.00 9.06
C ALA A 40 4.82 -3.29 7.80
N ALA A 41 5.06 -2.27 6.98
CA ALA A 41 5.89 -2.36 5.78
C ALA A 41 7.39 -2.41 6.08
N ARG A 42 7.85 -1.58 7.03
CA ARG A 42 9.27 -1.29 7.24
C ARG A 42 9.91 -2.12 8.36
N GLY A 43 9.11 -2.56 9.33
CA GLY A 43 9.63 -3.17 10.54
C GLY A 43 10.42 -2.20 11.41
N THR A 44 11.29 -2.73 12.25
CA THR A 44 12.17 -1.99 13.16
C THR A 44 13.52 -1.65 12.55
N ASP A 45 13.90 -2.31 11.47
CA ASP A 45 15.25 -2.25 10.89
C ASP A 45 15.46 -1.04 9.96
N GLY A 46 14.39 -0.33 9.63
CA GLY A 46 14.45 0.90 8.85
C GLY A 46 14.80 0.68 7.37
N GLY A 47 14.47 -0.48 6.81
CA GLY A 47 14.72 -0.82 5.41
C GLY A 47 14.15 0.22 4.42
N LYS A 48 14.80 0.35 3.28
CA LYS A 48 14.37 1.24 2.18
C LYS A 48 13.07 0.72 1.54
N TYR A 49 12.97 -0.60 1.39
CA TYR A 49 11.83 -1.33 0.85
C TYR A 49 11.31 -2.33 1.90
N PRO A 50 10.13 -2.91 1.73
CA PRO A 50 9.62 -3.94 2.65
C PRO A 50 10.60 -5.12 2.81
N TRP A 51 11.23 -5.55 1.75
CA TRP A 51 12.20 -6.66 1.71
C TRP A 51 13.65 -6.25 2.08
N GLY A 52 13.88 -5.02 2.52
CA GLY A 52 15.21 -4.51 2.89
C GLY A 52 15.74 -3.45 1.92
N ASN A 53 17.02 -3.54 1.51
CA ASN A 53 17.68 -2.49 0.73
C ASN A 53 17.98 -2.86 -0.73
N THR A 54 17.60 -4.06 -1.17
CA THR A 54 17.83 -4.52 -2.54
C THR A 54 16.97 -3.75 -3.52
N GLU A 55 17.56 -3.18 -4.56
CA GLU A 55 16.82 -2.45 -5.61
C GLU A 55 15.93 -3.41 -6.41
N PRO A 56 14.69 -3.02 -6.74
CA PRO A 56 13.73 -3.87 -7.43
C PRO A 56 13.94 -3.95 -8.96
N SER A 57 15.14 -3.70 -9.44
CA SER A 57 15.43 -3.53 -10.88
C SER A 57 16.13 -4.70 -11.56
N SER A 58 16.26 -5.87 -10.91
CA SER A 58 16.93 -7.00 -11.55
C SER A 58 15.93 -8.06 -12.01
N SER A 59 16.14 -8.60 -13.19
CA SER A 59 15.34 -9.68 -13.79
C SER A 59 15.27 -10.97 -12.95
N GLU A 60 16.06 -11.06 -11.90
CA GLU A 60 16.09 -12.19 -10.97
C GLU A 60 15.34 -11.92 -9.65
N ASN A 61 14.94 -10.66 -9.42
CA ASN A 61 14.30 -10.23 -8.18
C ASN A 61 12.82 -9.96 -8.40
N ASP A 62 12.05 -10.98 -8.25
CA ASP A 62 10.59 -10.93 -8.22
C ASP A 62 10.12 -10.39 -6.85
N LEU A 63 10.20 -9.07 -6.68
CA LEU A 63 10.04 -8.40 -5.39
C LEU A 63 8.71 -7.64 -5.25
N ALA A 64 8.17 -7.10 -6.34
CA ALA A 64 6.95 -6.31 -6.32
C ALA A 64 6.32 -6.19 -7.69
N ASN A 65 5.00 -6.04 -7.75
CA ASN A 65 4.30 -5.65 -8.96
C ASN A 65 4.36 -4.13 -9.13
N CYS A 66 5.10 -3.66 -10.12
CA CYS A 66 5.25 -2.25 -10.44
C CYS A 66 5.36 -2.03 -11.96
N ASP A 67 5.69 -0.83 -12.45
CA ASP A 67 5.69 -0.56 -13.88
C ASP A 67 6.47 -1.62 -14.66
N TYR A 68 5.75 -2.34 -15.52
CA TYR A 68 6.25 -3.44 -16.35
C TYR A 68 7.60 -3.15 -17.01
N ASN A 69 7.84 -1.92 -17.47
CA ASN A 69 9.09 -1.55 -18.12
C ASN A 69 10.29 -1.43 -17.16
N ASN A 70 10.04 -1.36 -15.87
CA ASN A 70 11.06 -1.10 -14.86
C ASN A 70 11.24 -2.25 -13.86
N CYS A 71 10.21 -3.06 -13.63
CA CYS A 71 10.19 -4.10 -12.60
C CYS A 71 10.34 -5.52 -13.15
N PHE A 72 10.08 -5.73 -14.43
CA PHE A 72 10.14 -7.05 -15.09
C PHE A 72 9.28 -8.13 -14.40
N ASP A 73 8.15 -7.73 -13.82
CA ASP A 73 7.29 -8.59 -13.02
C ASP A 73 6.27 -9.41 -13.84
N SER A 74 6.25 -9.24 -15.15
CA SER A 74 5.35 -9.91 -16.10
C SER A 74 3.87 -9.53 -16.00
N PHE A 75 3.52 -8.50 -15.22
CA PHE A 75 2.16 -7.98 -15.10
C PHE A 75 2.05 -6.58 -15.71
N SER A 76 0.99 -6.35 -16.48
CA SER A 76 0.68 -5.02 -17.05
C SER A 76 -0.32 -4.24 -16.21
N GLU A 77 -0.89 -4.87 -15.21
CA GLU A 77 -1.87 -4.35 -14.25
C GLU A 77 -1.65 -5.06 -12.88
N THR A 78 -2.70 -5.13 -12.06
CA THR A 78 -2.65 -5.84 -10.78
C THR A 78 -2.24 -7.30 -10.94
N SER A 79 -1.51 -7.84 -9.97
CA SER A 79 -1.19 -9.26 -9.82
C SER A 79 -2.11 -9.94 -8.80
N THR A 80 -2.11 -11.27 -8.78
CA THR A 80 -2.67 -12.04 -7.66
C THR A 80 -1.98 -11.61 -6.36
N VAL A 81 -2.75 -11.40 -5.29
CA VAL A 81 -2.19 -11.04 -3.99
C VAL A 81 -1.21 -12.10 -3.50
N GLY A 82 -0.09 -11.68 -2.94
CA GLY A 82 0.92 -12.58 -2.41
C GLY A 82 1.79 -13.27 -3.47
N SER A 83 1.81 -12.79 -4.70
CA SER A 83 2.64 -13.37 -5.78
C SER A 83 4.15 -13.22 -5.54
N PHE A 84 4.56 -12.24 -4.75
CA PHE A 84 5.95 -11.85 -4.58
C PHE A 84 6.51 -12.32 -3.23
N GLU A 85 6.90 -13.58 -3.15
CA GLU A 85 7.40 -14.20 -1.91
C GLU A 85 8.61 -13.47 -1.32
N LYS A 86 9.52 -12.99 -2.16
CA LYS A 86 10.72 -12.26 -1.76
C LYS A 86 10.44 -10.79 -1.39
N GLY A 87 9.25 -10.29 -1.72
CA GLY A 87 8.81 -8.91 -1.48
C GLY A 87 8.15 -8.68 -0.12
N LYS A 88 8.13 -9.68 0.75
CA LYS A 88 7.52 -9.59 2.08
C LYS A 88 8.18 -8.55 2.97
N SER A 89 7.35 -7.92 3.80
CA SER A 89 7.84 -7.11 4.90
C SER A 89 8.48 -7.98 6.00
N PRO A 90 9.22 -7.38 6.96
CA PRO A 90 9.79 -8.11 8.10
C PRO A 90 8.76 -8.87 8.95
N PHE A 91 7.49 -8.46 8.88
CA PHE A 91 6.37 -9.15 9.54
C PHE A 91 5.65 -10.16 8.64
N GLY A 92 6.20 -10.46 7.46
CA GLY A 92 5.63 -11.45 6.53
C GLY A 92 4.44 -10.94 5.72
N LEU A 93 4.20 -9.64 5.66
CA LEU A 93 3.10 -9.06 4.87
C LEU A 93 3.51 -8.92 3.41
N TYR A 94 2.61 -9.35 2.52
CA TYR A 94 2.76 -9.20 1.08
C TYR A 94 2.26 -7.86 0.57
N ASP A 95 2.73 -7.48 -0.62
CA ASP A 95 2.24 -6.36 -1.41
C ASP A 95 2.27 -5.02 -0.65
N MET A 96 3.24 -4.87 0.29
CA MET A 96 3.49 -3.59 0.97
C MET A 96 4.24 -2.58 0.08
N ALA A 97 4.60 -2.98 -1.13
CA ALA A 97 5.10 -2.13 -2.20
C ALA A 97 4.60 -2.67 -3.54
N GLY A 98 3.97 -1.81 -4.35
CA GLY A 98 3.38 -2.17 -5.64
C GLY A 98 1.98 -2.75 -5.53
N ASN A 99 1.49 -3.34 -6.61
CA ASN A 99 0.16 -3.85 -6.84
C ASN A 99 -0.90 -2.73 -6.84
N VAL A 100 -1.35 -2.23 -5.70
CA VAL A 100 -2.26 -1.07 -5.61
C VAL A 100 -1.82 -0.10 -4.53
N TRP A 101 -2.06 1.20 -4.75
CA TRP A 101 -2.05 2.20 -3.69
C TRP A 101 -3.10 1.85 -2.66
N GLU A 102 -2.78 2.00 -1.39
CA GLU A 102 -3.66 1.63 -0.29
C GLU A 102 -4.10 2.83 0.53
N TRP A 103 -5.41 2.98 0.68
CA TRP A 103 -6.00 3.96 1.59
C TRP A 103 -5.58 3.70 3.03
N THR A 104 -5.15 4.75 3.73
CA THR A 104 -4.95 4.74 5.18
C THR A 104 -5.97 5.64 5.88
N ALA A 105 -6.12 5.51 7.20
CA ALA A 105 -7.12 6.24 7.97
C ALA A 105 -6.87 7.75 8.04
N ASP A 106 -5.64 8.19 7.80
CA ASP A 106 -5.18 9.54 8.10
C ASP A 106 -5.60 10.56 7.05
N TRP A 107 -5.92 11.77 7.49
CA TRP A 107 -5.88 12.95 6.63
C TRP A 107 -4.43 13.30 6.30
N TYR A 108 -4.20 13.70 5.05
CA TYR A 108 -2.87 14.12 4.63
C TYR A 108 -2.50 15.45 5.25
N GLY A 109 -1.33 15.48 5.90
CA GLY A 109 -0.72 16.69 6.48
C GLY A 109 0.80 16.56 6.52
N ASN A 110 1.46 17.67 6.83
CA ASN A 110 2.90 17.67 7.04
C ASN A 110 3.25 16.96 8.35
N TYR A 111 4.35 16.24 8.34
CA TYR A 111 4.92 15.73 9.58
C TYR A 111 5.42 16.90 10.46
N THR A 112 5.28 16.74 11.76
CA THR A 112 5.85 17.66 12.74
C THR A 112 7.24 17.17 13.17
N SER A 113 8.05 18.05 13.77
CA SER A 113 9.35 17.67 14.34
C SER A 113 9.21 17.02 15.72
N GLU A 114 8.02 16.97 16.27
CA GLU A 114 7.76 16.40 17.59
C GLU A 114 7.63 14.88 17.51
N VAL A 115 8.08 14.20 18.56
CA VAL A 115 7.86 12.76 18.72
C VAL A 115 6.42 12.52 19.14
N VAL A 116 5.66 11.85 18.30
CA VAL A 116 4.26 11.49 18.58
C VAL A 116 4.13 9.98 18.68
N ASN A 117 3.47 9.50 19.74
CA ASN A 117 3.15 8.09 19.91
C ASN A 117 1.83 7.74 19.20
N ASN A 118 1.86 6.71 18.36
CA ASN A 118 0.70 6.23 17.60
C ASN A 118 -0.04 7.37 16.87
N PRO A 119 0.64 8.12 15.99
CA PRO A 119 0.01 9.25 15.30
C PRO A 119 -1.15 8.78 14.42
N THR A 120 -2.17 9.62 14.31
CA THR A 120 -3.37 9.41 13.48
C THR A 120 -3.54 10.50 12.42
N GLY A 121 -2.50 11.30 12.21
CA GLY A 121 -2.55 12.45 11.33
C GLY A 121 -3.37 13.62 11.91
N PRO A 122 -3.65 14.65 11.08
CA PRO A 122 -4.53 15.77 11.46
C PRO A 122 -5.98 15.31 11.66
N ASP A 123 -6.73 16.02 12.51
CA ASP A 123 -8.16 15.73 12.76
C ASP A 123 -9.03 16.00 11.52
N THR A 124 -8.61 16.90 10.66
CA THR A 124 -9.34 17.30 9.43
C THR A 124 -8.39 17.50 8.27
N GLY A 125 -8.90 17.38 7.05
CA GLY A 125 -8.12 17.61 5.83
C GLY A 125 -8.97 17.58 4.57
N THR A 126 -8.32 17.78 3.43
CA THR A 126 -8.95 17.73 2.10
C THR A 126 -8.67 16.39 1.41
N TYR A 127 -7.50 15.82 1.67
CA TYR A 127 -7.01 14.60 1.05
C TYR A 127 -6.72 13.52 2.10
N ARG A 128 -6.92 12.26 1.73
CA ARG A 128 -6.50 11.10 2.54
C ARG A 128 -5.14 10.60 2.09
N VAL A 129 -4.38 10.06 3.03
CA VAL A 129 -3.09 9.43 2.73
C VAL A 129 -3.30 8.11 2.01
N ILE A 130 -2.50 7.88 0.97
CA ILE A 130 -2.34 6.57 0.30
C ILE A 130 -0.88 6.16 0.34
N ARG A 131 -0.64 4.85 0.44
CA ARG A 131 0.68 4.26 0.63
C ARG A 131 0.91 3.07 -0.30
N GLY A 132 2.18 2.66 -0.45
CA GLY A 132 2.59 1.40 -1.06
C GLY A 132 2.84 1.46 -2.56
N CYS A 133 2.41 2.51 -3.26
CA CYS A 133 2.50 2.58 -4.72
C CYS A 133 1.62 1.53 -5.44
N SER A 134 1.72 1.43 -6.74
CA SER A 134 0.89 0.53 -7.54
C SER A 134 1.67 -0.12 -8.67
N TRP A 135 1.00 -1.01 -9.39
CA TRP A 135 1.49 -1.66 -10.60
C TRP A 135 1.99 -0.70 -11.69
N GLY A 136 1.56 0.56 -11.69
CA GLY A 136 2.01 1.58 -12.64
C GLY A 136 3.09 2.51 -12.09
N SER A 137 3.62 2.27 -10.89
CA SER A 137 4.64 3.10 -10.26
C SER A 137 6.05 2.65 -10.64
N GLY A 138 6.97 3.60 -10.83
CA GLY A 138 8.37 3.29 -11.09
C GLY A 138 9.09 2.74 -9.86
N THR A 139 10.23 2.07 -10.08
CA THR A 139 11.04 1.46 -9.00
C THR A 139 11.44 2.44 -7.91
N GLY A 140 11.65 3.72 -8.26
CA GLY A 140 12.00 4.78 -7.29
C GLY A 140 10.90 5.10 -6.29
N ASP A 141 9.65 4.77 -6.61
CA ASP A 141 8.48 5.07 -5.78
C ASP A 141 8.14 3.92 -4.80
N LEU A 142 8.68 2.72 -5.00
CA LEU A 142 8.41 1.55 -4.16
C LEU A 142 9.00 1.64 -2.74
N ARG A 143 9.74 2.71 -2.43
CA ARG A 143 10.30 2.92 -1.09
C ARG A 143 9.19 3.04 -0.05
N VAL A 144 9.38 2.38 1.08
CA VAL A 144 8.40 2.41 2.19
C VAL A 144 8.09 3.84 2.63
N ALA A 145 9.05 4.75 2.59
CA ALA A 145 8.86 6.15 2.99
C ALA A 145 8.03 6.99 2.00
N ILE A 146 7.74 6.48 0.81
CA ILE A 146 6.90 7.20 -0.15
C ILE A 146 5.47 7.27 0.37
N ARG A 147 4.97 8.48 0.45
CA ARG A 147 3.58 8.79 0.79
C ARG A 147 2.98 9.67 -0.30
N PHE A 148 1.73 9.46 -0.56
CA PHE A 148 0.97 10.30 -1.47
C PHE A 148 -0.41 10.60 -0.87
N ASN A 149 -1.23 11.32 -1.59
CA ASN A 149 -2.58 11.65 -1.14
C ASN A 149 -3.54 11.75 -2.31
N ASP A 150 -4.81 11.52 -2.04
CA ASP A 150 -5.85 11.72 -3.03
C ASP A 150 -7.17 12.17 -2.38
N ASN A 151 -8.08 12.68 -3.22
CA ASN A 151 -9.43 13.03 -2.80
C ASN A 151 -10.14 11.78 -2.24
N PRO A 152 -10.80 11.83 -1.08
CA PRO A 152 -11.50 10.67 -0.52
C PRO A 152 -12.51 9.99 -1.44
N SER A 153 -12.99 10.68 -2.47
CA SER A 153 -13.90 10.14 -3.49
C SER A 153 -13.20 9.55 -4.71
N GLY A 154 -11.84 9.59 -4.75
CA GLY A 154 -11.04 9.02 -5.85
C GLY A 154 -11.23 7.51 -5.97
N ARG A 155 -11.43 7.03 -7.21
CA ARG A 155 -11.62 5.61 -7.55
C ARG A 155 -10.82 5.29 -8.79
N TYR A 156 -9.68 4.65 -8.61
CA TYR A 156 -8.80 4.30 -9.71
C TYR A 156 -8.51 2.81 -9.73
N ASN A 157 -8.20 2.27 -10.89
CA ASN A 157 -7.82 0.86 -11.05
C ASN A 157 -6.51 0.49 -10.34
N SER A 158 -5.78 1.50 -9.88
CA SER A 158 -4.55 1.39 -9.10
C SER A 158 -4.74 1.64 -7.59
N PHE A 159 -5.98 1.85 -7.11
CA PHE A 159 -6.28 2.13 -5.70
C PHE A 159 -7.10 1.01 -5.07
N GLY A 160 -6.64 0.57 -3.91
CA GLY A 160 -7.27 -0.45 -3.07
C GLY A 160 -7.05 -0.14 -1.59
N PHE A 161 -7.03 -1.16 -0.75
CA PHE A 161 -6.85 -1.01 0.69
C PHE A 161 -6.50 -2.35 1.34
N ARG A 162 -6.05 -2.27 2.59
CA ARG A 162 -6.01 -3.38 3.55
C ARG A 162 -6.66 -2.99 4.86
N CYS A 163 -7.12 -3.97 5.65
CA CYS A 163 -7.68 -3.73 6.96
C CYS A 163 -6.66 -4.04 8.06
N ALA A 164 -6.73 -3.29 9.15
CA ALA A 164 -6.07 -3.58 10.41
C ALA A 164 -7.11 -3.99 11.46
N PHE A 165 -6.75 -4.92 12.32
CA PHE A 165 -7.63 -5.42 13.38
C PHE A 165 -7.03 -5.15 14.76
N PRO A 166 -7.86 -4.80 15.76
CA PRO A 166 -7.39 -4.71 17.14
C PRO A 166 -6.88 -6.09 17.60
N GLN A 167 -5.82 -6.06 18.40
CA GLN A 167 -5.31 -7.26 19.10
C GLN A 167 -6.13 -7.53 20.35
#